data_727ec89928339161716ffbc9d1c5d81e
#
_entry.id   727ec89928339161716ffbc9d1c5d81e
#
_cell.length_a   1.000
_cell.length_b   1.000
_cell.length_c   1.000
_cell.angle_alpha   90.00
_cell.angle_beta   90.00
_cell.angle_gamma   90.00
#
_symmetry.space_group_name_H-M   'P 1'
#
loop_
_entity.id
_entity.type
_entity.pdbx_description
1 polymer ?
#
loop_
_entity_poly.entity_id
_entity_poly.type
_entity_poly.pdbx_seq_one_letter_code
_entity_poly.pdbx_strand_id
1 'polypeptide(L)'
;GYDGPTIECDKCGSDMQLKSGRFGKYFGCTNAECKNTRKLLRNGEAAPPKMDPVPMPELACRKVEDHYILRDGASGLFLAASKFPKNRETRPPFVDELLPHQGEIDPKYHFIFDAPLTDDAGNRSQIRYSRKTKEQYVMTDVDGKATGWKAFFDGGAWQASGTAKAPKKKAAPKKKAKAKKKVAAKKADVAKSSGTTRDNSAASKEG
;
A
#
# COMPACT_ATOMS: atom_id res chain seq x y z
N GLY A 1 -15.65 -17.88 38.33
CA GLY A 1 -14.85 -18.22 37.25
C GLY A 1 -15.36 -17.74 35.91
N TYR A 2 -14.58 -18.01 34.92
CA TYR A 2 -14.88 -17.62 33.57
C TYR A 2 -15.79 -18.65 32.90
N ASP A 3 -16.92 -18.20 32.39
CA ASP A 3 -17.87 -19.10 31.75
C ASP A 3 -17.94 -18.97 30.25
N GLY A 4 -17.21 -18.08 29.67
CA GLY A 4 -17.31 -17.81 28.24
C GLY A 4 -16.52 -18.78 27.39
N PRO A 5 -16.46 -18.53 26.08
CA PRO A 5 -15.70 -19.39 25.17
C PRO A 5 -14.22 -19.24 25.36
N THR A 6 -13.49 -20.32 25.10
CA THR A 6 -12.03 -20.34 25.21
C THR A 6 -11.46 -20.84 23.91
N ILE A 7 -10.36 -20.21 23.45
CA ILE A 7 -9.66 -20.67 22.26
C ILE A 7 -8.18 -20.78 22.61
N GLU A 8 -7.44 -21.47 21.78
CA GLU A 8 -6.02 -21.65 22.02
C GLU A 8 -5.24 -20.46 21.47
N CYS A 9 -4.29 -19.96 22.22
CA CYS A 9 -3.47 -18.85 21.77
C CYS A 9 -2.50 -19.32 20.70
N ASP A 10 -2.51 -18.65 19.58
CA ASP A 10 -1.67 -18.99 18.45
C ASP A 10 -0.19 -18.71 18.70
N LYS A 11 0.14 -17.98 19.77
CA LYS A 11 1.53 -17.67 20.07
C LYS A 11 2.14 -18.52 21.18
N CYS A 12 1.39 -18.85 22.21
CA CYS A 12 1.95 -19.60 23.31
C CYS A 12 1.18 -20.85 23.70
N GLY A 13 0.05 -21.09 23.06
CA GLY A 13 -0.73 -22.29 23.36
C GLY A 13 -1.60 -22.23 24.59
N SER A 14 -1.53 -21.15 25.36
CA SER A 14 -2.37 -21.01 26.54
C SER A 14 -3.78 -20.64 26.14
N ASP A 15 -4.72 -20.68 27.07
CA ASP A 15 -6.09 -20.32 26.75
C ASP A 15 -6.24 -18.83 26.51
N MET A 16 -7.11 -18.47 25.60
CA MET A 16 -7.53 -17.10 25.42
C MET A 16 -8.97 -17.00 25.82
N GLN A 17 -9.33 -15.97 26.56
CA GLN A 17 -10.68 -15.74 27.06
C GLN A 17 -11.18 -14.37 26.63
N LEU A 18 -12.49 -14.20 26.59
CA LEU A 18 -13.07 -12.92 26.25
C LEU A 18 -12.80 -11.93 27.36
N LYS A 19 -12.33 -10.74 26.96
CA LYS A 19 -12.07 -9.66 27.89
C LYS A 19 -12.74 -8.42 27.34
N SER A 20 -12.98 -7.44 28.20
CA SER A 20 -13.57 -6.18 27.79
C SER A 20 -12.49 -5.13 27.71
N GLY A 21 -12.51 -4.37 26.65
CA GLY A 21 -11.54 -3.31 26.46
C GLY A 21 -12.22 -2.04 26.00
N ARG A 22 -11.41 -1.04 25.72
CA ARG A 22 -11.87 0.25 25.27
C ARG A 22 -12.75 0.17 24.04
N PHE A 23 -12.42 -0.70 23.13
CA PHE A 23 -13.16 -0.83 21.87
C PHE A 23 -14.11 -2.02 21.82
N GLY A 24 -14.46 -2.57 22.97
CA GLY A 24 -15.38 -3.69 23.03
C GLY A 24 -14.69 -4.97 23.48
N LYS A 25 -15.33 -6.09 23.27
CA LYS A 25 -14.78 -7.35 23.70
C LYS A 25 -13.78 -7.91 22.72
N TYR A 26 -12.80 -8.64 23.23
CA TYR A 26 -11.79 -9.28 22.43
C TYR A 26 -11.29 -10.52 23.16
N PHE A 27 -10.58 -11.41 22.46
CA PHE A 27 -9.97 -12.55 23.09
C PHE A 27 -8.57 -12.16 23.56
N GLY A 28 -8.28 -12.36 24.82
CA GLY A 28 -6.97 -12.05 25.38
C GLY A 28 -6.34 -13.29 25.98
N CYS A 29 -5.04 -13.46 25.78
CA CYS A 29 -4.33 -14.59 26.32
C CYS A 29 -4.28 -14.53 27.84
N THR A 30 -4.44 -15.68 28.49
CA THR A 30 -4.38 -15.74 29.94
C THR A 30 -2.95 -15.77 30.47
N ASN A 31 -1.99 -16.03 29.59
CA ASN A 31 -0.59 -16.02 29.98
C ASN A 31 -0.12 -14.58 30.09
N ALA A 32 0.20 -14.15 31.29
CA ALA A 32 0.61 -12.76 31.54
C ALA A 32 1.81 -12.32 30.73
N GLU A 33 2.67 -13.23 30.35
CA GLU A 33 3.84 -12.87 29.58
C GLU A 33 3.59 -12.80 28.08
N CYS A 34 2.56 -13.46 27.62
CA CYS A 34 2.27 -13.50 26.20
C CYS A 34 1.52 -12.27 25.73
N LYS A 35 0.45 -11.92 26.46
CA LYS A 35 -0.35 -10.74 26.13
C LYS A 35 -0.91 -10.68 24.71
N ASN A 36 -0.99 -11.82 24.03
CA ASN A 36 -1.53 -11.85 22.70
C ASN A 36 -3.05 -11.59 22.71
N THR A 37 -3.58 -10.95 21.69
CA THR A 37 -5.00 -10.70 21.61
C THR A 37 -5.51 -11.03 20.22
N ARG A 38 -6.80 -11.33 20.11
CA ARG A 38 -7.46 -11.55 18.82
C ARG A 38 -8.82 -10.89 18.86
N LYS A 39 -9.22 -10.34 17.75
CA LYS A 39 -10.48 -9.62 17.65
C LYS A 39 -11.64 -10.59 17.70
N LEU A 40 -12.75 -10.15 18.27
CA LEU A 40 -13.98 -10.93 18.28
C LEU A 40 -14.79 -10.52 17.05
N LEU A 41 -15.14 -11.49 16.22
CA LEU A 41 -15.92 -11.24 15.03
C LEU A 41 -17.40 -11.21 15.40
N ARG A 42 -18.23 -10.68 14.51
CA ARG A 42 -19.65 -10.58 14.76
C ARG A 42 -20.33 -11.92 14.99
N ASN A 43 -19.81 -12.96 14.37
CA ASN A 43 -20.39 -14.29 14.54
C ASN A 43 -19.96 -14.97 15.83
N GLY A 44 -19.21 -14.27 16.68
CA GLY A 44 -18.78 -14.82 17.95
C GLY A 44 -17.45 -15.54 17.91
N GLU A 45 -16.87 -15.68 16.75
CA GLU A 45 -15.59 -16.37 16.63
C GLU A 45 -14.42 -15.41 16.73
N ALA A 46 -13.24 -15.97 16.98
CA ALA A 46 -12.04 -15.14 17.00
C ALA A 46 -11.57 -14.89 15.58
N ALA A 47 -11.10 -13.69 15.33
CA ALA A 47 -10.53 -13.37 14.03
C ALA A 47 -9.26 -14.22 13.83
N PRO A 48 -8.87 -14.51 12.59
CA PRO A 48 -7.63 -15.24 12.35
C PRO A 48 -6.46 -14.48 12.95
N PRO A 49 -5.39 -15.18 13.31
CA PRO A 49 -4.22 -14.50 13.86
C PRO A 49 -3.65 -13.50 12.87
N LYS A 50 -3.09 -12.43 13.36
CA LYS A 50 -2.45 -11.47 12.50
C LYS A 50 -1.11 -12.02 12.08
N MET A 51 -0.71 -11.68 10.86
CA MET A 51 0.56 -12.08 10.32
C MET A 51 1.69 -11.31 11.02
N ASP A 52 2.84 -11.93 11.16
CA ASP A 52 4.01 -11.23 11.68
C ASP A 52 4.46 -10.21 10.63
N PRO A 53 4.99 -9.08 11.04
CA PRO A 53 5.46 -8.08 10.09
C PRO A 53 6.56 -8.64 9.19
N VAL A 54 6.55 -8.27 7.93
CA VAL A 54 7.54 -8.72 6.96
C VAL A 54 8.36 -7.51 6.49
N PRO A 55 9.65 -7.43 6.86
CA PRO A 55 10.47 -6.30 6.43
C PRO A 55 10.69 -6.34 4.92
N MET A 56 10.62 -5.20 4.29
CA MET A 56 10.84 -5.08 2.87
C MET A 56 11.90 -4.00 2.60
N PRO A 57 13.16 -4.33 2.88
CA PRO A 57 14.23 -3.32 2.76
C PRO A 57 14.42 -2.78 1.35
N GLU A 58 13.93 -3.48 0.36
CA GLU A 58 14.03 -3.02 -1.02
C GLU A 58 13.02 -1.91 -1.32
N LEU A 59 12.05 -1.68 -0.43
CA LEU A 59 11.04 -0.65 -0.66
C LEU A 59 11.34 0.58 0.19
N ALA A 60 11.87 1.60 -0.46
CA ALA A 60 12.26 2.82 0.24
C ALA A 60 11.09 3.74 0.51
N CYS A 61 11.12 4.40 1.64
CA CYS A 61 10.15 5.43 1.97
C CYS A 61 10.45 6.68 1.14
N ARG A 62 9.47 7.54 0.99
CA ARG A 62 9.63 8.73 0.18
C ARG A 62 10.17 9.95 0.87
N LYS A 63 9.76 10.14 2.11
CA LYS A 63 10.10 11.37 2.80
C LYS A 63 11.38 11.37 3.59
N VAL A 64 11.73 10.23 4.14
CA VAL A 64 12.97 10.13 4.92
C VAL A 64 13.65 8.83 4.57
N GLU A 65 14.90 8.70 4.94
CA GLU A 65 15.66 7.50 4.67
C GLU A 65 15.16 6.38 5.58
N ASP A 66 14.38 5.49 5.05
CA ASP A 66 13.74 4.42 5.78
C ASP A 66 13.20 3.43 4.75
N HIS A 67 12.74 2.29 5.19
CA HIS A 67 12.10 1.34 4.30
C HIS A 67 10.78 0.90 4.91
N TYR A 68 9.97 0.22 4.11
CA TYR A 68 8.67 -0.22 4.56
C TYR A 68 8.70 -1.63 5.14
N ILE A 69 7.72 -1.89 5.97
CA ILE A 69 7.47 -3.21 6.53
C ILE A 69 6.03 -3.54 6.17
N LEU A 70 5.79 -4.74 5.67
CA LEU A 70 4.43 -5.18 5.35
C LEU A 70 3.76 -5.61 6.65
N ARG A 71 2.60 -5.06 6.92
CA ARG A 71 1.86 -5.36 8.13
C ARG A 71 0.43 -5.78 7.81
N ASP A 72 -0.16 -6.51 8.76
CA ASP A 72 -1.53 -7.01 8.64
C ASP A 72 -2.38 -6.24 9.65
N GLY A 73 -3.17 -5.33 9.17
CA GLY A 73 -3.97 -4.47 10.05
C GLY A 73 -5.46 -4.74 9.94
N ALA A 74 -6.25 -3.86 10.52
CA ALA A 74 -7.70 -3.99 10.51
C ALA A 74 -8.28 -3.96 9.11
N SER A 75 -7.60 -3.29 8.20
CA SER A 75 -8.03 -3.21 6.81
C SER A 75 -7.10 -4.04 5.91
N GLY A 76 -6.57 -5.14 6.43
CA GLY A 76 -5.75 -6.03 5.64
C GLY A 76 -4.31 -5.58 5.52
N LEU A 77 -3.68 -5.96 4.42
CA LEU A 77 -2.26 -5.68 4.22
C LEU A 77 -1.99 -4.22 3.90
N PHE A 78 -0.94 -3.68 4.49
CA PHE A 78 -0.48 -2.33 4.17
C PHE A 78 1.02 -2.23 4.47
N LEU A 79 1.65 -1.24 3.87
CA LEU A 79 3.06 -0.98 4.11
C LEU A 79 3.17 0.20 5.07
N ALA A 80 4.00 0.04 6.09
CA ALA A 80 4.25 1.09 7.06
C ALA A 80 5.76 1.27 7.23
N ALA A 81 6.18 2.49 7.50
CA ALA A 81 7.60 2.77 7.66
C ALA A 81 8.19 1.99 8.83
N SER A 82 9.41 1.53 8.70
CA SER A 82 10.06 0.75 9.74
C SER A 82 10.33 1.58 10.99
N LYS A 83 10.50 2.87 10.83
CA LYS A 83 10.77 3.75 11.96
C LYS A 83 9.53 4.34 12.62
N PHE A 84 8.37 3.78 12.33
CA PHE A 84 7.16 4.20 12.98
C PHE A 84 7.35 4.11 14.50
N PRO A 85 6.88 5.06 15.30
CA PRO A 85 6.03 6.21 14.90
C PRO A 85 6.78 7.47 14.51
N LYS A 86 8.09 7.44 14.46
CA LYS A 86 8.84 8.62 14.06
C LYS A 86 8.59 8.92 12.59
N ASN A 87 8.57 7.93 11.76
CA ASN A 87 8.18 8.07 10.36
C ASN A 87 6.81 7.41 10.23
N ARG A 88 5.81 8.16 9.82
CA ARG A 88 4.45 7.64 9.73
C ARG A 88 3.97 7.38 8.32
N GLU A 89 4.88 7.24 7.38
CA GLU A 89 4.49 6.94 6.02
C GLU A 89 3.82 5.58 5.93
N THR A 90 2.74 5.52 5.19
CA THR A 90 2.06 4.25 4.91
C THR A 90 1.58 4.32 3.47
N ARG A 91 1.42 3.18 2.85
CA ARG A 91 0.78 3.10 1.54
C ARG A 91 0.31 1.68 1.26
N PRO A 92 -0.59 1.52 0.28
CA PRO A 92 -0.98 0.18 -0.12
C PRO A 92 0.18 -0.47 -0.86
N PRO A 93 0.36 -1.78 -0.73
CA PRO A 93 1.42 -2.45 -1.50
C PRO A 93 0.94 -2.73 -2.91
N PHE A 94 1.88 -2.83 -3.85
CA PHE A 94 1.57 -3.33 -5.17
C PHE A 94 1.70 -4.84 -5.13
N VAL A 95 0.95 -5.55 -5.94
CA VAL A 95 0.99 -7.00 -5.94
C VAL A 95 2.41 -7.49 -6.23
N ASP A 96 3.08 -6.89 -7.20
CA ASP A 96 4.41 -7.33 -7.58
C ASP A 96 5.45 -7.13 -6.47
N GLU A 97 5.17 -6.27 -5.51
CA GLU A 97 6.10 -6.07 -4.40
C GLU A 97 6.05 -7.21 -3.40
N LEU A 98 4.98 -7.97 -3.39
CA LEU A 98 4.84 -9.08 -2.47
C LEU A 98 5.44 -10.37 -3.01
N LEU A 99 5.58 -10.50 -4.31
CA LEU A 99 6.04 -11.73 -4.91
C LEU A 99 7.39 -12.24 -4.40
N PRO A 100 8.38 -11.38 -4.19
CA PRO A 100 9.65 -11.87 -3.67
C PRO A 100 9.57 -12.38 -2.23
N HIS A 101 8.48 -12.08 -1.53
CA HIS A 101 8.33 -12.42 -0.13
C HIS A 101 7.26 -13.49 0.13
N GLN A 102 6.92 -14.27 -0.89
CA GLN A 102 5.84 -15.24 -0.75
C GLN A 102 6.02 -16.18 0.43
N GLY A 103 7.23 -16.60 0.70
CA GLY A 103 7.47 -17.52 1.78
C GLY A 103 7.36 -16.91 3.18
N GLU A 104 7.34 -15.58 3.25
CA GLU A 104 7.27 -14.89 4.53
C GLU A 104 5.87 -14.39 4.83
N ILE A 105 4.97 -14.44 3.85
CA ILE A 105 3.62 -13.93 4.00
C ILE A 105 2.67 -15.05 4.37
N ASP A 106 1.79 -14.76 5.32
CA ASP A 106 0.85 -15.74 5.83
C ASP A 106 0.04 -16.39 4.71
N PRO A 107 -0.14 -17.70 4.72
CA PRO A 107 -0.92 -18.39 3.69
C PRO A 107 -2.31 -17.82 3.45
N LYS A 108 -2.93 -17.19 4.43
CA LYS A 108 -4.25 -16.63 4.23
C LYS A 108 -4.27 -15.53 3.19
N TYR A 109 -3.11 -14.99 2.84
CA TYR A 109 -3.00 -13.95 1.82
C TYR A 109 -2.41 -14.47 0.52
N HIS A 110 -2.11 -15.76 0.42
CA HIS A 110 -1.48 -16.28 -0.79
C HIS A 110 -2.34 -16.15 -2.04
N PHE A 111 -3.65 -16.02 -1.88
CA PHE A 111 -4.51 -15.83 -3.03
C PHE A 111 -4.17 -14.53 -3.77
N ILE A 112 -3.53 -13.57 -3.10
CA ILE A 112 -3.18 -12.30 -3.71
C ILE A 112 -2.06 -12.47 -4.73
N PHE A 113 -1.22 -13.50 -4.58
CA PHE A 113 -0.12 -13.69 -5.51
C PHE A 113 -0.58 -14.03 -6.92
N ASP A 114 -1.84 -14.49 -7.05
CA ASP A 114 -2.39 -14.82 -8.36
C ASP A 114 -3.19 -13.65 -8.94
N ALA A 115 -3.23 -12.52 -8.26
CA ALA A 115 -3.95 -11.37 -8.75
C ALA A 115 -3.27 -10.81 -10.00
N PRO A 116 -4.03 -10.13 -10.87
CA PRO A 116 -3.42 -9.49 -12.02
C PRO A 116 -2.36 -8.49 -11.55
N LEU A 117 -1.21 -8.50 -12.17
CA LEU A 117 -0.13 -7.59 -11.78
C LEU A 117 -0.33 -6.19 -12.33
N THR A 118 -1.07 -6.09 -13.42
CA THR A 118 -1.34 -4.79 -14.04
C THR A 118 -2.76 -4.79 -14.57
N ASP A 119 -3.25 -3.61 -14.91
CA ASP A 119 -4.53 -3.49 -15.58
C ASP A 119 -4.31 -3.63 -17.09
N ASP A 120 -5.34 -3.37 -17.88
CA ASP A 120 -5.27 -3.52 -19.32
C ASP A 120 -4.44 -2.41 -19.99
N ALA A 121 -4.05 -1.40 -19.27
CA ALA A 121 -3.19 -0.35 -19.79
C ALA A 121 -1.76 -0.42 -19.26
N GLY A 122 -1.45 -1.44 -18.47
CA GLY A 122 -0.10 -1.60 -17.95
C GLY A 122 0.18 -0.93 -16.60
N ASN A 123 -0.83 -0.36 -15.96
CA ASN A 123 -0.61 0.25 -14.66
C ASN A 123 -0.55 -0.84 -13.59
N ARG A 124 0.35 -0.69 -12.64
CA ARG A 124 0.55 -1.70 -11.60
C ARG A 124 -0.63 -1.77 -10.65
N SER A 125 -1.05 -2.96 -10.27
CA SER A 125 -2.19 -3.12 -9.40
C SER A 125 -1.77 -2.97 -7.93
N GLN A 126 -2.62 -2.29 -7.18
CA GLN A 126 -2.42 -2.05 -5.75
C GLN A 126 -3.40 -2.89 -4.96
N ILE A 127 -2.99 -3.34 -3.81
CA ILE A 127 -3.84 -4.14 -2.94
C ILE A 127 -4.60 -3.20 -2.03
N ARG A 128 -5.91 -3.29 -2.06
CA ARG A 128 -6.79 -2.45 -1.25
C ARG A 128 -7.77 -3.31 -0.48
N TYR A 129 -8.51 -2.69 0.40
CA TYR A 129 -9.48 -3.38 1.24
C TYR A 129 -10.86 -2.74 1.06
N SER A 130 -11.87 -3.56 0.81
CA SER A 130 -13.23 -3.07 0.66
C SER A 130 -13.94 -3.17 2.00
N ARG A 131 -14.40 -2.05 2.53
CA ARG A 131 -15.12 -2.06 3.78
C ARG A 131 -16.51 -2.66 3.60
N LYS A 132 -17.00 -2.62 2.38
CA LYS A 132 -18.30 -3.14 2.07
C LYS A 132 -18.31 -4.66 2.08
N THR A 133 -17.38 -5.28 1.39
CA THR A 133 -17.30 -6.73 1.32
C THR A 133 -16.37 -7.33 2.37
N LYS A 134 -15.56 -6.49 3.02
CA LYS A 134 -14.60 -6.92 4.01
C LYS A 134 -13.53 -7.81 3.41
N GLU A 135 -13.22 -7.58 2.15
CA GLU A 135 -12.22 -8.37 1.45
C GLU A 135 -11.17 -7.52 0.77
N GLN A 136 -10.02 -8.12 0.55
CA GLN A 136 -8.96 -7.45 -0.18
C GLN A 136 -9.21 -7.59 -1.67
N TYR A 137 -8.92 -6.56 -2.42
CA TYR A 137 -9.07 -6.57 -3.87
C TYR A 137 -7.93 -5.74 -4.44
N VAL A 138 -7.80 -5.67 -5.76
CA VAL A 138 -6.76 -4.84 -6.36
C VAL A 138 -7.40 -3.81 -7.28
N MET A 139 -6.73 -2.69 -7.44
CA MET A 139 -7.18 -1.63 -8.31
C MET A 139 -5.94 -0.90 -8.84
N THR A 140 -6.15 -0.01 -9.80
CA THR A 140 -5.04 0.77 -10.33
C THR A 140 -5.37 2.25 -10.29
N ASP A 141 -4.33 3.07 -10.24
CA ASP A 141 -4.52 4.50 -10.30
C ASP A 141 -3.44 5.10 -11.19
N VAL A 142 -3.65 6.35 -11.59
CA VAL A 142 -2.68 7.10 -12.35
C VAL A 142 -2.61 8.46 -11.67
N ASP A 143 -1.44 8.83 -11.19
CA ASP A 143 -1.24 10.08 -10.47
C ASP A 143 -2.24 10.28 -9.34
N GLY A 144 -2.48 9.22 -8.61
CA GLY A 144 -3.36 9.28 -7.44
C GLY A 144 -4.85 9.20 -7.74
N LYS A 145 -5.21 9.07 -9.01
CA LYS A 145 -6.63 8.97 -9.36
C LYS A 145 -6.96 7.58 -9.87
N ALA A 146 -8.01 6.99 -9.33
CA ALA A 146 -8.43 5.66 -9.73
C ALA A 146 -8.79 5.61 -11.20
N THR A 147 -8.35 4.56 -11.88
CA THR A 147 -8.66 4.39 -13.30
C THR A 147 -10.04 3.80 -13.52
N GLY A 148 -10.61 3.18 -12.49
CA GLY A 148 -11.89 2.48 -12.62
C GLY A 148 -11.71 0.98 -12.79
N TRP A 149 -10.50 0.53 -13.07
CA TRP A 149 -10.22 -0.89 -13.21
C TRP A 149 -10.02 -1.50 -11.82
N LYS A 150 -10.64 -2.65 -11.60
CA LYS A 150 -10.50 -3.36 -10.34
C LYS A 150 -10.52 -4.85 -10.63
N ALA A 151 -10.00 -5.66 -9.72
CA ALA A 151 -10.12 -7.10 -9.82
C ALA A 151 -10.43 -7.65 -8.45
N PHE A 152 -11.31 -8.63 -8.40
CA PHE A 152 -11.76 -9.23 -7.17
C PHE A 152 -11.53 -10.74 -7.21
N PHE A 153 -11.27 -11.32 -6.06
CA PHE A 153 -11.09 -12.76 -5.95
C PHE A 153 -12.44 -13.35 -5.59
N ASP A 154 -12.93 -14.23 -6.43
CA ASP A 154 -14.24 -14.82 -6.20
C ASP A 154 -14.26 -16.24 -6.74
N GLY A 155 -14.71 -17.18 -5.96
CA GLY A 155 -14.81 -18.55 -6.41
C GLY A 155 -13.49 -19.20 -6.76
N GLY A 156 -12.43 -18.77 -6.12
CA GLY A 156 -11.11 -19.34 -6.36
C GLY A 156 -10.35 -18.75 -7.52
N ALA A 157 -10.87 -17.68 -8.11
CA ALA A 157 -10.20 -17.03 -9.23
C ALA A 157 -10.33 -15.52 -9.18
N TRP A 158 -9.40 -14.84 -9.79
CA TRP A 158 -9.44 -13.38 -9.89
C TRP A 158 -10.21 -12.95 -11.12
N GLN A 159 -11.08 -11.98 -10.96
CA GLN A 159 -11.88 -11.48 -12.07
C GLN A 159 -11.78 -9.98 -12.16
N ALA A 160 -11.36 -9.49 -13.30
CA ALA A 160 -11.21 -8.05 -13.50
C ALA A 160 -12.55 -7.43 -13.89
N SER A 161 -12.75 -6.20 -13.50
CA SER A 161 -13.96 -5.47 -13.79
C SER A 161 -13.59 -4.07 -14.25
N GLY A 162 -14.17 -3.63 -15.34
CA GLY A 162 -13.91 -2.31 -15.86
C GLY A 162 -12.66 -2.26 -16.71
N THR A 163 -12.36 -1.11 -17.25
CA THR A 163 -11.16 -0.90 -18.03
C THR A 163 -10.45 0.31 -17.46
N ALA A 164 -9.14 0.36 -17.63
CA ALA A 164 -8.37 1.47 -17.11
C ALA A 164 -8.65 2.69 -17.95
N LYS A 165 -9.05 3.79 -17.35
CA LYS A 165 -9.31 5.01 -18.04
C LYS A 165 -8.35 6.08 -17.62
N ALA A 166 -7.91 6.84 -18.57
CA ALA A 166 -7.03 7.93 -18.27
C ALA A 166 -7.86 8.94 -17.53
N PRO A 167 -7.44 9.27 -16.37
CA PRO A 167 -8.19 10.20 -15.57
C PRO A 167 -8.47 11.48 -16.25
N LYS A 168 -7.80 11.84 -17.11
CA LYS A 168 -7.90 12.99 -17.64
C LYS A 168 -8.59 13.29 -18.47
N LYS A 169 -8.73 12.90 -18.86
CA LYS A 169 -9.24 13.04 -19.68
C LYS A 169 -9.61 14.04 -19.66
N LYS A 170 -9.45 14.44 -19.53
CA LYS A 170 -9.89 15.16 -19.49
C LYS A 170 -9.66 16.42 -19.71
N ALA A 171 -10.23 17.10 -19.80
CA ALA A 171 -10.28 18.41 -20.05
C ALA A 171 -9.37 19.27 -19.30
N ALA A 172 -9.39 19.22 -18.10
CA ALA A 172 -8.52 20.01 -17.29
C ALA A 172 -7.10 20.07 -17.77
N PRO A 173 -6.54 19.01 -18.08
CA PRO A 173 -5.18 18.97 -18.49
C PRO A 173 -4.89 19.87 -19.65
N LYS A 174 -5.77 19.98 -20.53
CA LYS A 174 -5.56 20.78 -21.62
C LYS A 174 -5.23 22.14 -21.26
N LYS A 175 -5.93 22.77 -20.45
CA LYS A 175 -5.68 24.11 -20.09
C LYS A 175 -4.36 24.21 -19.46
N LYS A 176 -4.04 23.37 -18.58
CA LYS A 176 -2.79 23.40 -17.93
C LYS A 176 -1.69 23.27 -18.90
N ALA A 177 -1.82 22.41 -19.81
CA ALA A 177 -0.80 22.21 -20.78
C ALA A 177 -0.50 23.50 -21.47
N LYS A 178 -1.46 24.26 -21.79
CA LYS A 178 -1.24 25.47 -22.44
C LYS A 178 -0.42 26.37 -21.58
N ALA A 179 -0.75 26.50 -20.39
CA ALA A 179 -0.03 27.36 -19.49
C ALA A 179 1.41 26.94 -19.45
N LYS A 180 1.66 25.69 -19.34
CA LYS A 180 2.96 25.21 -19.29
C LYS A 180 3.72 25.56 -20.49
N LYS A 181 3.19 25.44 -21.60
CA LYS A 181 3.82 25.73 -22.81
C LYS A 181 4.31 27.12 -22.77
N LYS A 182 3.59 28.03 -22.37
CA LYS A 182 3.98 29.39 -22.33
C LYS A 182 5.21 29.52 -21.49
N VAL A 183 5.21 29.02 -20.37
CA VAL A 183 6.34 29.13 -19.49
C VAL A 183 7.57 28.54 -20.10
N ALA A 184 7.46 27.43 -20.66
CA ALA A 184 8.61 26.80 -21.26
C ALA A 184 9.20 27.68 -22.32
N ALA A 185 8.41 28.23 -23.09
CA ALA A 185 8.88 29.07 -24.15
C ALA A 185 9.70 30.20 -23.59
N LYS A 186 9.27 30.81 -22.58
CA LYS A 186 9.98 31.87 -21.98
C LYS A 186 11.30 31.44 -21.53
N LYS A 187 11.40 30.39 -20.88
CA LYS A 187 12.62 29.88 -20.41
C LYS A 187 13.54 29.69 -21.54
N ALA A 188 13.12 29.08 -22.55
CA ALA A 188 13.93 28.79 -23.68
C ALA A 188 14.54 30.08 -24.20
N ASP A 189 13.79 31.05 -24.32
CA ASP A 189 14.29 32.30 -24.84
C ASP A 189 15.40 32.80 -23.99
N VAL A 190 15.19 32.87 -22.76
CA VAL A 190 16.18 33.35 -21.89
C VAL A 190 17.44 32.57 -22.02
N ALA A 191 17.34 31.33 -22.02
CA ALA A 191 18.50 30.50 -22.11
C ALA A 191 19.33 30.86 -23.31
N LYS A 192 18.73 31.07 -24.39
CA LYS A 192 19.36 31.36 -25.52
C LYS A 192 20.14 32.53 -25.51
N SER A 193 19.65 33.47 -25.02
CA SER A 193 20.36 34.65 -25.15
C SER A 193 21.68 34.54 -24.54
N SER A 194 21.83 34.06 -23.65
CA SER A 194 23.09 34.07 -23.11
C SER A 194 24.03 33.41 -23.76
N GLY A 195 24.04 33.25 -24.20
CA GLY A 195 24.96 32.71 -24.71
C GLY A 195 25.89 33.03 -24.95
N THR A 196 26.03 33.65 -25.24
CA THR A 196 26.78 33.78 -25.61
C THR A 196 27.81 34.00 -25.32
N THR A 197 27.72 34.38 -25.25
CA THR A 197 28.56 34.52 -25.26
C THR A 197 29.58 34.30 -24.86
N ARG A 198 29.80 34.45 -24.89
CA ARG A 198 30.67 34.26 -24.67
C ARG A 198 31.60 34.02 -24.61
N ASP A 199 31.28 34.24 -24.61
CA ASP A 199 32.07 34.01 -24.66
C ASP A 199 32.91 33.95 -24.65
N ASN A 200 32.93 34.17 -24.69
CA ASN A 200 33.69 33.99 -24.80
C ASN A 200 34.57 34.01 -24.70
N SER A 201 34.56 34.24 -24.75
CA SER A 201 35.26 34.16 -24.82
C SER A 201 36.14 34.15 -24.66
N ALA A 202 36.12 34.22 -24.59
CA ALA A 202 36.88 34.19 -24.57
C ALA A 202 37.84 34.11 -24.56
N ALA A 203 37.80 34.13 -24.72
CA ALA A 203 38.58 33.99 -24.84
C ALA A 203 39.49 34.01 -24.94
N SER A 204 39.64 34.08 -25.12
CA SER A 204 40.43 34.05 -25.37
C SER A 204 41.43 34.16 -25.36
N LYS A 205 41.86 34.27 -25.32
CA LYS A 205 42.77 34.45 -25.47
C LYS A 205 43.84 34.18 -25.33
N GLU A 206 44.02 33.99 -25.40
CA GLU A 206 44.85 33.73 -25.38
C GLU A 206 45.72 33.66 -25.40
N GLY A 207 45.67 33.72 -25.39
CA GLY A 207 46.46 33.75 -25.59
C GLY A 207 47.18 33.65 -25.67
#